data_554698454f36f3305ecc2790ff971017
#
_entry.id   554698454f36f3305ecc2790ff971017
#
_cell.length_a   1.000
_cell.length_b   1.000
_cell.length_c   1.000
_cell.angle_alpha   90.00
_cell.angle_beta   90.00
_cell.angle_gamma   90.00
#
_symmetry.space_group_name_H-M   'P 1'
#
loop_
_entity.id
_entity.type
_entity.pdbx_description
1 polymer ?
#
loop_
_entity_poly.entity_id
_entity_poly.type
_entity_poly.pdbx_seq_one_letter_code
_entity_poly.pdbx_strand_id
1 'polypeptide(L)'
;MNDDIVAALIDGEAKRQREGLELIPSENYISHSVRQALDSVFTNKYSEGYPGHRYYGGQEFTDKVEQLAIDRAKRLFHADHANVQPHSGAPANEAVYSAWCQPGDTILAMDLSHGGHLTHGSPVTRSAQLYNFVPYKMKDPATGEIDYDEIRRLARKYQPKIILAGFSAYPRELDWAKFAEIGREISGCLLMADVAHIAGLIAGGVAANPLDHGFHVMTTTT
;
A
#
# COMPACT_ATOMS: atom_id res chain seq x y z
N MET A 1 -28.90 -1.83 -19.27
CA MET A 1 -28.13 -3.08 -19.08
C MET A 1 -29.01 -4.22 -19.59
N ASN A 2 -28.45 -5.20 -20.32
CA ASN A 2 -29.23 -6.29 -20.91
C ASN A 2 -29.45 -7.50 -19.97
N ASP A 3 -29.04 -7.38 -18.71
CA ASP A 3 -29.20 -8.39 -17.66
C ASP A 3 -29.94 -7.76 -16.49
N ASP A 4 -31.22 -8.09 -16.38
CA ASP A 4 -32.10 -7.53 -15.35
C ASP A 4 -31.73 -7.96 -13.94
N ILE A 5 -31.11 -9.14 -13.79
CA ILE A 5 -30.64 -9.64 -12.48
C ILE A 5 -29.47 -8.80 -12.00
N VAL A 6 -28.47 -8.58 -12.87
CA VAL A 6 -27.30 -7.76 -12.54
C VAL A 6 -27.72 -6.30 -12.30
N ALA A 7 -28.64 -5.77 -13.10
CA ALA A 7 -29.18 -4.43 -12.91
C ALA A 7 -29.82 -4.26 -11.53
N ALA A 8 -30.69 -5.21 -11.15
CA ALA A 8 -31.34 -5.18 -9.84
C ALA A 8 -30.35 -5.28 -8.65
N LEU A 9 -29.27 -6.06 -8.80
CA LEU A 9 -28.22 -6.17 -7.78
C LEU A 9 -27.43 -4.84 -7.64
N ILE A 10 -27.12 -4.18 -8.76
CA ILE A 10 -26.46 -2.87 -8.75
C ILE A 10 -27.35 -1.81 -8.07
N ASP A 11 -28.63 -1.78 -8.41
CA ASP A 11 -29.59 -0.85 -7.80
C ASP A 11 -29.75 -1.12 -6.30
N GLY A 12 -29.79 -2.41 -5.91
CA GLY A 12 -29.83 -2.83 -4.52
C GLY A 12 -28.62 -2.35 -3.73
N GLU A 13 -27.42 -2.53 -4.27
CA GLU A 13 -26.17 -2.08 -3.66
C GLU A 13 -26.10 -0.54 -3.59
N ALA A 14 -26.51 0.14 -4.65
CA ALA A 14 -26.58 1.60 -4.65
C ALA A 14 -27.54 2.13 -3.56
N LYS A 15 -28.66 1.43 -3.33
CA LYS A 15 -29.58 1.74 -2.23
C LYS A 15 -28.93 1.49 -0.88
N ARG A 16 -28.27 0.33 -0.68
CA ARG A 16 -27.56 0.01 0.57
C ARG A 16 -26.55 1.09 0.94
N GLN A 17 -25.73 1.53 -0.02
CA GLN A 17 -24.71 2.57 0.21
C GLN A 17 -25.32 3.93 0.55
N ARG A 18 -26.50 4.29 0.00
CA ARG A 18 -27.17 5.56 0.33
C ARG A 18 -27.85 5.54 1.70
N GLU A 19 -28.36 4.40 2.13
CA GLU A 19 -29.18 4.26 3.33
C GLU A 19 -28.39 3.74 4.54
N GLY A 20 -27.18 3.20 4.33
CA GLY A 20 -26.30 2.67 5.36
C GLY A 20 -25.21 3.64 5.79
N LEU A 21 -24.64 3.40 6.96
CA LEU A 21 -23.39 4.01 7.42
C LEU A 21 -22.27 2.97 7.20
N GLU A 22 -21.32 3.32 6.32
CA GLU A 22 -20.16 2.47 6.09
C GLU A 22 -19.09 2.75 7.15
N LEU A 23 -18.76 1.74 7.94
CA LEU A 23 -17.78 1.82 9.02
C LEU A 23 -16.50 1.04 8.74
N ILE A 24 -16.32 0.53 7.53
CA ILE A 24 -15.07 -0.09 7.09
C ILE A 24 -14.11 1.03 6.66
N PRO A 25 -13.01 1.26 7.40
CA PRO A 25 -12.18 2.46 7.21
C PRO A 25 -11.44 2.50 5.87
N SER A 26 -11.36 1.37 5.15
CA SER A 26 -10.75 1.27 3.82
C SER A 26 -11.72 1.55 2.67
N GLU A 27 -13.01 1.71 2.93
CA GLU A 27 -14.00 2.02 1.90
C GLU A 27 -14.19 3.53 1.72
N ASN A 28 -14.41 3.95 0.47
CA ASN A 28 -14.67 5.33 0.11
C ASN A 28 -15.57 5.40 -1.14
N TYR A 29 -16.14 6.57 -1.37
CA TYR A 29 -16.98 6.84 -2.54
C TYR A 29 -16.17 7.49 -3.64
N ILE A 30 -16.07 6.82 -4.79
CA ILE A 30 -15.40 7.37 -5.98
C ILE A 30 -16.26 8.43 -6.67
N SER A 31 -15.61 9.42 -7.27
CA SER A 31 -16.29 10.45 -8.05
C SER A 31 -16.88 9.89 -9.34
N HIS A 32 -17.85 10.62 -9.92
CA HIS A 32 -18.42 10.25 -11.22
C HIS A 32 -17.35 10.17 -12.33
N SER A 33 -16.39 11.09 -12.34
CA SER A 33 -15.30 11.10 -13.34
C SER A 33 -14.38 9.88 -13.22
N VAL A 34 -14.11 9.39 -12.01
CA VAL A 34 -13.35 8.14 -11.82
C VAL A 34 -14.13 6.96 -12.38
N ARG A 35 -15.45 6.87 -12.11
CA ARG A 35 -16.31 5.82 -12.70
C ARG A 35 -16.33 5.86 -14.22
N GLN A 36 -16.44 7.05 -14.83
CA GLN A 36 -16.38 7.20 -16.27
C GLN A 36 -15.05 6.72 -16.88
N ALA A 37 -13.94 6.96 -16.20
CA ALA A 37 -12.63 6.48 -16.64
C ALA A 37 -12.54 4.95 -16.58
N LEU A 38 -13.07 4.33 -15.52
CA LEU A 38 -13.13 2.87 -15.36
C LEU A 38 -14.03 2.22 -16.42
N ASP A 39 -15.19 2.83 -16.76
CA ASP A 39 -16.13 2.38 -17.79
C ASP A 39 -15.75 2.94 -19.17
N SER A 40 -14.48 2.89 -19.53
CA SER A 40 -13.98 3.37 -20.81
C SER A 40 -13.51 2.23 -21.70
N VAL A 41 -13.23 2.53 -22.96
CA VAL A 41 -12.71 1.56 -23.94
C VAL A 41 -11.36 0.96 -23.55
N PHE A 42 -10.66 1.52 -22.57
CA PHE A 42 -9.46 0.92 -22.04
C PHE A 42 -9.67 -0.45 -21.38
N THR A 43 -10.90 -0.74 -20.93
CA THR A 43 -11.26 -2.09 -20.43
C THR A 43 -11.13 -3.19 -21.47
N ASN A 44 -11.16 -2.84 -22.78
CA ASN A 44 -10.97 -3.79 -23.88
C ASN A 44 -9.50 -4.07 -24.19
N LYS A 45 -8.56 -3.32 -23.59
CA LYS A 45 -7.16 -3.33 -24.01
C LYS A 45 -6.29 -4.23 -23.15
N TYR A 46 -5.58 -5.13 -23.80
CA TYR A 46 -4.56 -5.96 -23.18
C TYR A 46 -3.20 -5.25 -23.30
N SER A 47 -2.45 -5.06 -22.14
CA SER A 47 -1.32 -4.12 -22.08
C SER A 47 -0.16 -4.64 -21.22
N GLU A 48 0.33 -5.85 -21.53
CA GLU A 48 1.53 -6.37 -20.87
C GLU A 48 2.78 -5.52 -21.19
N GLY A 49 3.67 -5.44 -20.23
CA GLY A 49 4.89 -4.62 -20.29
C GLY A 49 4.68 -3.22 -19.72
N TYR A 50 5.60 -2.31 -20.01
CA TYR A 50 5.60 -0.93 -19.50
C TYR A 50 5.48 0.06 -20.66
N PRO A 51 5.16 1.34 -20.42
CA PRO A 51 5.15 2.37 -21.44
C PRO A 51 6.44 2.35 -22.28
N GLY A 52 6.31 2.30 -23.60
CA GLY A 52 7.41 2.18 -24.53
C GLY A 52 8.06 0.79 -24.66
N HIS A 53 7.68 -0.16 -23.80
CA HIS A 53 8.23 -1.53 -23.77
C HIS A 53 7.10 -2.57 -23.65
N ARG A 54 6.13 -2.53 -24.58
CA ARG A 54 4.98 -3.42 -24.62
C ARG A 54 5.25 -4.65 -25.46
N TYR A 55 4.56 -5.74 -25.13
CA TYR A 55 4.60 -6.98 -25.91
C TYR A 55 3.62 -6.98 -27.08
N TYR A 56 2.61 -6.09 -27.07
CA TYR A 56 1.55 -6.02 -28.09
C TYR A 56 1.44 -4.63 -28.71
N GLY A 57 0.89 -4.55 -29.93
CA GLY A 57 0.63 -3.31 -30.62
C GLY A 57 -0.60 -2.55 -30.11
N GLY A 58 -0.84 -1.34 -30.65
CA GLY A 58 -1.98 -0.50 -30.30
C GLY A 58 -1.92 0.09 -28.91
N GLN A 59 -0.74 0.49 -28.44
CA GLN A 59 -0.50 0.93 -27.07
C GLN A 59 -0.33 2.45 -26.93
N GLU A 60 -0.41 3.18 -28.02
CA GLU A 60 -0.10 4.62 -28.06
C GLU A 60 -0.91 5.48 -27.08
N PHE A 61 -2.15 5.09 -26.76
CA PHE A 61 -2.98 5.78 -25.79
C PHE A 61 -2.85 5.18 -24.38
N THR A 62 -2.69 3.86 -24.29
CA THR A 62 -2.46 3.17 -23.01
C THR A 62 -1.14 3.64 -22.37
N ASP A 63 -0.09 3.75 -23.16
CA ASP A 63 1.20 4.28 -22.70
C ASP A 63 1.06 5.70 -22.16
N LYS A 64 0.30 6.56 -22.83
CA LYS A 64 0.06 7.93 -22.37
C LYS A 64 -0.73 7.99 -21.07
N VAL A 65 -1.76 7.15 -20.91
CA VAL A 65 -2.56 7.10 -19.69
C VAL A 65 -1.73 6.57 -18.52
N GLU A 66 -0.97 5.50 -18.73
CA GLU A 66 -0.12 4.94 -17.68
C GLU A 66 1.01 5.91 -17.30
N GLN A 67 1.68 6.52 -18.29
CA GLN A 67 2.70 7.53 -18.02
C GLN A 67 2.15 8.74 -17.27
N LEU A 68 0.94 9.19 -17.63
CA LEU A 68 0.27 10.29 -16.92
C LEU A 68 -0.03 9.91 -15.46
N ALA A 69 -0.45 8.68 -15.19
CA ALA A 69 -0.68 8.18 -13.83
C ALA A 69 0.63 8.13 -13.04
N ILE A 70 1.71 7.62 -13.63
CA ILE A 70 3.06 7.62 -13.04
C ILE A 70 3.50 9.04 -12.67
N ASP A 71 3.40 9.99 -13.61
CA ASP A 71 3.85 11.36 -13.41
C ASP A 71 3.03 12.08 -12.32
N ARG A 72 1.73 11.78 -12.24
CA ARG A 72 0.84 12.32 -11.21
C ARG A 72 1.14 11.72 -9.84
N ALA A 73 1.35 10.41 -9.74
CA ALA A 73 1.73 9.75 -8.49
C ALA A 73 3.06 10.29 -7.96
N LYS A 74 4.07 10.43 -8.83
CA LYS A 74 5.37 11.02 -8.48
C LYS A 74 5.23 12.43 -7.89
N ARG A 75 4.43 13.29 -8.54
CA ARG A 75 4.20 14.66 -8.06
C ARG A 75 3.41 14.70 -6.76
N LEU A 76 2.39 13.84 -6.63
CA LEU A 76 1.49 13.83 -5.50
C LEU A 76 2.18 13.37 -4.22
N PHE A 77 3.10 12.42 -4.34
CA PHE A 77 3.79 11.81 -3.20
C PHE A 77 5.28 12.17 -3.12
N HIS A 78 5.76 13.13 -3.89
CA HIS A 78 7.17 13.57 -3.96
C HIS A 78 8.13 12.39 -4.22
N ALA A 79 7.73 11.44 -5.07
CA ALA A 79 8.50 10.25 -5.37
C ALA A 79 9.34 10.41 -6.63
N ASP A 80 10.56 9.85 -6.64
CA ASP A 80 11.42 9.83 -7.84
C ASP A 80 10.90 8.87 -8.90
N HIS A 81 10.29 7.76 -8.46
CA HIS A 81 9.72 6.71 -9.29
C HIS A 81 8.33 6.30 -8.80
N ALA A 82 7.50 5.80 -9.70
CA ALA A 82 6.22 5.20 -9.36
C ALA A 82 5.89 4.03 -10.28
N ASN A 83 5.26 3.00 -9.74
CA ASN A 83 4.65 1.90 -10.48
C ASN A 83 3.16 1.89 -10.15
N VAL A 84 2.32 2.03 -11.16
CA VAL A 84 0.86 2.12 -11.03
C VAL A 84 0.14 0.86 -11.51
N GLN A 85 0.87 -0.22 -11.78
CA GLN A 85 0.31 -1.48 -12.31
C GLN A 85 -0.21 -2.46 -11.24
N PRO A 86 0.22 -2.46 -9.97
CA PRO A 86 -0.31 -3.40 -8.99
C PRO A 86 -1.84 -3.31 -8.89
N HIS A 87 -2.50 -4.47 -8.82
CA HIS A 87 -3.96 -4.55 -8.79
C HIS A 87 -4.58 -4.08 -7.46
N SER A 88 -3.79 -4.13 -6.38
CA SER A 88 -4.20 -3.71 -5.03
C SER A 88 -2.98 -3.60 -4.11
N GLY A 89 -3.18 -3.22 -2.84
CA GLY A 89 -2.10 -3.09 -1.86
C GLY A 89 -1.34 -4.38 -1.61
N ALA A 90 -2.02 -5.53 -1.56
CA ALA A 90 -1.35 -6.81 -1.35
C ALA A 90 -0.35 -7.16 -2.47
N PRO A 91 -0.70 -7.11 -3.77
CA PRO A 91 0.29 -7.26 -4.86
C PRO A 91 1.38 -6.19 -4.85
N ALA A 92 1.08 -4.95 -4.43
CA ALA A 92 2.10 -3.91 -4.32
C ALA A 92 3.14 -4.27 -3.23
N ASN A 93 2.70 -4.73 -2.06
CA ASN A 93 3.58 -5.19 -0.99
C ASN A 93 4.42 -6.41 -1.43
N GLU A 94 3.79 -7.40 -2.06
CA GLU A 94 4.47 -8.59 -2.60
C GLU A 94 5.54 -8.22 -3.64
N ALA A 95 5.28 -7.22 -4.49
CA ALA A 95 6.25 -6.73 -5.46
C ALA A 95 7.50 -6.15 -4.78
N VAL A 96 7.32 -5.37 -3.71
CA VAL A 96 8.45 -4.84 -2.92
C VAL A 96 9.24 -5.97 -2.25
N TYR A 97 8.55 -6.93 -1.62
CA TYR A 97 9.21 -8.06 -0.99
C TYR A 97 10.01 -8.88 -2.00
N SER A 98 9.41 -9.20 -3.15
CA SER A 98 10.08 -9.98 -4.21
C SER A 98 11.26 -9.26 -4.84
N ALA A 99 11.23 -7.94 -4.91
CA ALA A 99 12.32 -7.13 -5.46
C ALA A 99 13.52 -7.02 -4.51
N TRP A 100 13.28 -7.05 -3.20
CA TRP A 100 14.32 -6.74 -2.20
C TRP A 100 14.77 -7.93 -1.37
N CYS A 101 13.91 -8.93 -1.20
CA CYS A 101 14.15 -10.07 -0.33
C CYS A 101 14.31 -11.38 -1.14
N GLN A 102 15.11 -12.29 -0.59
CA GLN A 102 15.12 -13.69 -0.97
C GLN A 102 14.22 -14.50 0.00
N PRO A 103 13.71 -15.67 -0.41
CA PRO A 103 12.98 -16.54 0.51
C PRO A 103 13.79 -16.82 1.79
N GLY A 104 13.16 -16.64 2.95
CA GLY A 104 13.80 -16.77 4.26
C GLY A 104 14.39 -15.49 4.83
N ASP A 105 14.49 -14.42 4.05
CA ASP A 105 14.93 -13.11 4.58
C ASP A 105 13.95 -12.57 5.62
N THR A 106 14.48 -11.79 6.55
CA THR A 106 13.68 -11.24 7.66
C THR A 106 13.07 -9.89 7.31
N ILE A 107 11.79 -9.75 7.61
CA ILE A 107 11.01 -8.51 7.52
C ILE A 107 10.50 -8.18 8.93
N LEU A 108 10.76 -6.98 9.42
CA LEU A 108 10.24 -6.47 10.69
C LEU A 108 8.98 -5.66 10.41
N ALA A 109 7.84 -6.09 10.96
CA ALA A 109 6.54 -5.48 10.67
C ALA A 109 5.62 -5.46 11.91
N MET A 110 4.55 -4.64 11.88
CA MET A 110 3.57 -4.60 12.97
C MET A 110 2.76 -5.89 13.03
N ASP A 111 2.58 -6.40 14.26
CA ASP A 111 1.69 -7.52 14.56
C ASP A 111 0.25 -7.22 14.13
N LEU A 112 -0.41 -8.21 13.52
CA LEU A 112 -1.81 -8.11 13.08
C LEU A 112 -2.75 -7.69 14.21
N SER A 113 -2.54 -8.24 15.42
CA SER A 113 -3.37 -7.95 16.60
C SER A 113 -3.19 -6.51 17.13
N HIS A 114 -2.15 -5.80 16.67
CA HIS A 114 -1.85 -4.42 17.01
C HIS A 114 -2.09 -3.44 15.85
N GLY A 115 -2.78 -3.89 14.82
CA GLY A 115 -3.19 -3.06 13.67
C GLY A 115 -2.44 -3.29 12.37
N GLY A 116 -1.53 -4.26 12.30
CA GLY A 116 -0.84 -4.64 11.07
C GLY A 116 -1.80 -5.18 10.00
N HIS A 117 -1.38 -5.15 8.75
CA HIS A 117 -2.13 -5.75 7.65
C HIS A 117 -1.83 -7.25 7.53
N LEU A 118 -2.70 -8.01 6.86
CA LEU A 118 -2.48 -9.43 6.59
C LEU A 118 -1.14 -9.70 5.89
N THR A 119 -0.78 -8.88 4.88
CA THR A 119 0.50 -9.00 4.16
C THR A 119 1.73 -8.59 4.98
N HIS A 120 1.55 -8.12 6.20
CA HIS A 120 2.64 -7.81 7.14
C HIS A 120 3.07 -9.01 7.99
N GLY A 121 2.80 -10.22 7.52
CA GLY A 121 3.31 -11.45 8.13
C GLY A 121 2.24 -12.34 8.77
N SER A 122 0.97 -12.15 8.46
CA SER A 122 -0.06 -13.09 8.89
C SER A 122 0.19 -14.49 8.29
N PRO A 123 0.15 -15.56 9.10
CA PRO A 123 0.45 -16.92 8.65
C PRO A 123 -0.42 -17.44 7.49
N VAL A 124 -1.56 -16.81 7.24
CA VAL A 124 -2.46 -17.18 6.12
C VAL A 124 -2.03 -16.61 4.77
N THR A 125 -1.01 -15.74 4.75
CA THR A 125 -0.54 -15.10 3.52
C THR A 125 0.63 -15.83 2.90
N ARG A 126 0.78 -15.69 1.57
CA ARG A 126 1.92 -16.23 0.85
C ARG A 126 3.24 -15.60 1.30
N SER A 127 3.25 -14.30 1.57
CA SER A 127 4.44 -13.60 2.06
C SER A 127 4.99 -14.23 3.32
N ALA A 128 4.12 -14.60 4.29
CA ALA A 128 4.56 -15.27 5.51
C ALA A 128 5.08 -16.70 5.31
N GLN A 129 4.76 -17.33 4.18
CA GLN A 129 5.34 -18.62 3.81
C GLN A 129 6.73 -18.50 3.17
N LEU A 130 7.03 -17.35 2.56
CA LEU A 130 8.27 -17.09 1.86
C LEU A 130 9.31 -16.39 2.73
N TYR A 131 8.89 -15.45 3.58
CA TYR A 131 9.77 -14.59 4.36
C TYR A 131 9.58 -14.79 5.86
N ASN A 132 10.62 -14.50 6.63
CA ASN A 132 10.60 -14.58 8.08
C ASN A 132 10.12 -13.24 8.67
N PHE A 133 8.82 -13.14 8.98
CA PHE A 133 8.29 -11.94 9.62
C PHE A 133 8.54 -11.94 11.12
N VAL A 134 9.18 -10.90 11.62
CA VAL A 134 9.35 -10.63 13.04
C VAL A 134 8.38 -9.53 13.43
N PRO A 135 7.36 -9.81 14.26
CA PRO A 135 6.38 -8.80 14.63
C PRO A 135 6.91 -7.86 15.71
N TYR A 136 6.65 -6.55 15.54
CA TYR A 136 6.71 -5.58 16.63
C TYR A 136 5.30 -5.16 17.06
N LYS A 137 5.17 -4.58 18.24
CA LYS A 137 3.89 -4.30 18.89
C LYS A 137 3.84 -2.88 19.41
N MET A 138 2.63 -2.40 19.69
CA MET A 138 2.45 -1.22 20.53
C MET A 138 2.98 -1.51 21.93
N LYS A 139 3.55 -0.52 22.57
CA LYS A 139 3.99 -0.57 23.96
C LYS A 139 2.79 -0.71 24.90
N ASP A 140 1.76 0.05 24.61
CA ASP A 140 0.48 0.01 25.31
C ASP A 140 -0.68 0.17 24.33
N PRO A 141 -1.49 -0.89 24.12
CA PRO A 141 -2.67 -0.82 23.25
C PRO A 141 -3.71 0.21 23.69
N ALA A 142 -3.83 0.51 24.98
CA ALA A 142 -4.79 1.48 25.47
C ALA A 142 -4.45 2.92 25.06
N THR A 143 -3.17 3.25 25.04
CA THR A 143 -2.67 4.55 24.59
C THR A 143 -2.37 4.57 23.09
N GLY A 144 -2.14 3.41 22.48
CA GLY A 144 -1.69 3.24 21.10
C GLY A 144 -0.24 3.68 20.88
N GLU A 145 0.57 3.78 21.93
CA GLU A 145 1.97 4.19 21.81
C GLU A 145 2.81 3.11 21.11
N ILE A 146 3.57 3.51 20.08
CA ILE A 146 4.52 2.63 19.41
C ILE A 146 5.79 2.50 20.24
N ASP A 147 6.28 1.27 20.42
CA ASP A 147 7.52 0.98 21.10
C ASP A 147 8.73 1.06 20.17
N TYR A 148 9.22 2.27 19.90
CA TYR A 148 10.38 2.48 19.02
C TYR A 148 11.67 1.87 19.58
N ASP A 149 11.81 1.77 20.89
CA ASP A 149 12.97 1.14 21.52
C ASP A 149 12.96 -0.37 21.29
N GLU A 150 11.80 -0.99 21.39
CA GLU A 150 11.62 -2.40 21.06
C GLU A 150 11.85 -2.66 19.57
N ILE A 151 11.34 -1.79 18.67
CA ILE A 151 11.61 -1.87 17.23
C ILE A 151 13.12 -1.83 16.97
N ARG A 152 13.84 -0.89 17.58
CA ARG A 152 15.31 -0.78 17.47
C ARG A 152 16.00 -2.03 17.97
N ARG A 153 15.58 -2.55 19.12
CA ARG A 153 16.12 -3.79 19.71
C ARG A 153 15.93 -5.00 18.79
N LEU A 154 14.74 -5.15 18.23
CA LEU A 154 14.41 -6.21 17.28
C LEU A 154 15.19 -6.05 15.97
N ALA A 155 15.29 -4.84 15.43
CA ALA A 155 16.05 -4.55 14.22
C ALA A 155 17.53 -4.93 14.38
N ARG A 156 18.17 -4.54 15.49
CA ARG A 156 19.56 -4.92 15.80
C ARG A 156 19.72 -6.43 15.98
N LYS A 157 18.76 -7.10 16.61
CA LYS A 157 18.81 -8.55 16.87
C LYS A 157 18.64 -9.36 15.59
N TYR A 158 17.70 -9.00 14.74
CA TYR A 158 17.29 -9.83 13.60
C TYR A 158 17.85 -9.34 12.26
N GLN A 159 18.46 -8.15 12.20
CA GLN A 159 19.08 -7.57 11.00
C GLN A 159 18.16 -7.68 9.77
N PRO A 160 16.92 -7.11 9.82
CA PRO A 160 15.94 -7.31 8.77
C PRO A 160 16.37 -6.68 7.45
N LYS A 161 15.94 -7.28 6.34
CA LYS A 161 16.07 -6.69 5.00
C LYS A 161 15.07 -5.55 4.79
N ILE A 162 13.92 -5.62 5.44
CA ILE A 162 12.88 -4.59 5.38
C ILE A 162 12.42 -4.28 6.80
N ILE A 163 12.31 -3.00 7.13
CA ILE A 163 11.47 -2.50 8.22
C ILE A 163 10.24 -1.88 7.58
N LEU A 164 9.09 -2.50 7.85
CA LEU A 164 7.80 -2.12 7.33
C LEU A 164 7.02 -1.35 8.38
N ALA A 165 6.67 -0.11 8.07
CA ALA A 165 5.80 0.75 8.87
C ALA A 165 4.49 1.04 8.11
N GLY A 166 3.46 1.48 8.84
CA GLY A 166 2.14 1.66 8.26
C GLY A 166 1.21 0.49 8.61
N PHE A 167 -0.07 0.79 8.80
CA PHE A 167 -0.98 -0.14 9.46
C PHE A 167 -2.39 -0.02 8.86
N SER A 168 -3.20 -1.05 9.03
CA SER A 168 -4.60 -1.07 8.62
C SER A 168 -5.53 -0.49 9.69
N ALA A 169 -5.26 -0.78 10.96
CA ALA A 169 -6.16 -0.45 12.07
C ALA A 169 -5.43 0.30 13.18
N TYR A 170 -4.71 1.37 12.81
CA TYR A 170 -3.98 2.23 13.75
C TYR A 170 -4.33 3.69 13.46
N PRO A 171 -5.00 4.39 14.39
CA PRO A 171 -5.62 5.70 14.12
C PRO A 171 -4.72 6.90 14.48
N ARG A 172 -3.46 6.69 14.84
CA ARG A 172 -2.55 7.75 15.26
C ARG A 172 -1.46 7.98 14.22
N GLU A 173 -0.84 9.15 14.28
CA GLU A 173 0.33 9.44 13.47
C GLU A 173 1.55 8.61 13.89
N LEU A 174 2.37 8.25 12.90
CA LEU A 174 3.63 7.58 13.10
C LEU A 174 4.77 8.59 13.09
N ASP A 175 5.75 8.38 13.95
CA ASP A 175 7.01 9.10 13.87
C ASP A 175 7.92 8.45 12.80
N TRP A 176 7.76 8.88 11.56
CA TRP A 176 8.53 8.40 10.42
C TRP A 176 10.03 8.62 10.60
N ALA A 177 10.43 9.71 11.27
CA ALA A 177 11.82 10.03 11.53
C ALA A 177 12.49 9.00 12.45
N LYS A 178 11.79 8.53 13.49
CA LYS A 178 12.29 7.45 14.36
C LYS A 178 12.46 6.13 13.62
N PHE A 179 11.53 5.76 12.73
CA PHE A 179 11.72 4.59 11.88
C PHE A 179 12.96 4.75 10.99
N ALA A 180 13.14 5.93 10.41
CA ALA A 180 14.30 6.23 9.56
C ALA A 180 15.63 6.18 10.33
N GLU A 181 15.66 6.66 11.57
CA GLU A 181 16.82 6.51 12.46
C GLU A 181 17.17 5.04 12.70
N ILE A 182 16.17 4.22 13.05
CA ILE A 182 16.34 2.79 13.28
C ILE A 182 16.86 2.08 12.02
N GLY A 183 16.26 2.39 10.85
CA GLY A 183 16.67 1.78 9.59
C GLY A 183 18.12 2.09 9.20
N ARG A 184 18.62 3.30 9.49
CA ARG A 184 20.01 3.69 9.21
C ARG A 184 21.04 2.90 10.06
N GLU A 185 20.63 2.34 11.19
CA GLU A 185 21.48 1.50 12.03
C GLU A 185 21.70 0.10 11.44
N ILE A 186 20.89 -0.31 10.46
CA ILE A 186 20.91 -1.65 9.90
C ILE A 186 21.40 -1.59 8.44
N SER A 187 22.57 -2.19 8.20
CA SER A 187 23.19 -2.14 6.88
C SER A 187 22.33 -2.84 5.81
N GLY A 188 22.03 -2.13 4.72
CA GLY A 188 21.25 -2.65 3.60
C GLY A 188 19.77 -2.86 3.89
N CYS A 189 19.24 -2.29 4.98
CA CYS A 189 17.82 -2.34 5.31
C CYS A 189 17.01 -1.38 4.44
N LEU A 190 15.94 -1.89 3.83
CA LEU A 190 14.93 -1.08 3.15
C LEU A 190 13.89 -0.58 4.16
N LEU A 191 13.61 0.71 4.14
CA LEU A 191 12.46 1.29 4.84
C LEU A 191 11.28 1.33 3.89
N MET A 192 10.22 0.62 4.23
CA MET A 192 8.99 0.52 3.48
C MET A 192 7.81 1.06 4.29
N ALA A 193 6.98 1.90 3.69
CA ALA A 193 5.75 2.39 4.30
C ALA A 193 4.52 1.89 3.52
N ASP A 194 3.63 1.15 4.18
CA ASP A 194 2.30 0.85 3.66
C ASP A 194 1.33 1.90 4.20
N VAL A 195 0.92 2.82 3.32
CA VAL A 195 0.07 3.97 3.68
C VAL A 195 -1.33 3.85 3.10
N ALA A 196 -1.78 2.65 2.73
CA ALA A 196 -3.06 2.42 2.07
C ALA A 196 -4.24 3.12 2.77
N HIS A 197 -4.26 3.19 4.11
CA HIS A 197 -5.33 3.80 4.87
C HIS A 197 -5.19 5.31 5.08
N ILE A 198 -4.01 5.88 4.89
CA ILE A 198 -3.73 7.30 5.13
C ILE A 198 -3.23 8.04 3.89
N ALA A 199 -3.15 7.38 2.75
CA ALA A 199 -2.65 7.98 1.51
C ALA A 199 -3.42 9.23 1.08
N GLY A 200 -4.75 9.24 1.27
CA GLY A 200 -5.59 10.41 1.02
C GLY A 200 -5.26 11.60 1.92
N LEU A 201 -4.90 11.33 3.18
CA LEU A 201 -4.47 12.38 4.13
C LEU A 201 -3.09 12.93 3.76
N ILE A 202 -2.17 12.06 3.33
CA ILE A 202 -0.84 12.46 2.83
C ILE A 202 -1.01 13.30 1.56
N ALA A 203 -1.78 12.84 0.60
CA ALA A 203 -2.06 13.55 -0.64
C ALA A 203 -2.75 14.91 -0.40
N GLY A 204 -3.57 15.02 0.63
CA GLY A 204 -4.22 16.25 1.07
C GLY A 204 -3.33 17.17 1.92
N GLY A 205 -2.10 16.77 2.24
CA GLY A 205 -1.15 17.55 3.04
C GLY A 205 -1.52 17.66 4.52
N VAL A 206 -2.39 16.77 5.03
CA VAL A 206 -2.81 16.77 6.45
C VAL A 206 -2.13 15.67 7.27
N ALA A 207 -1.38 14.79 6.62
CA ALA A 207 -0.50 13.81 7.26
C ALA A 207 0.88 13.86 6.64
N ALA A 208 1.91 13.52 7.41
CA ALA A 208 3.29 13.52 6.95
C ALA A 208 3.54 12.41 5.91
N ASN A 209 4.30 12.74 4.86
CA ASN A 209 4.70 11.80 3.83
C ASN A 209 5.96 11.04 4.27
N PRO A 210 5.94 9.69 4.39
CA PRO A 210 7.13 8.94 4.80
C PRO A 210 8.33 9.10 3.86
N LEU A 211 8.12 9.36 2.57
CA LEU A 211 9.22 9.59 1.63
C LEU A 211 10.02 10.84 1.98
N ASP A 212 9.39 11.88 2.51
CA ASP A 212 10.07 13.11 2.97
C ASP A 212 10.90 12.87 4.25
N HIS A 213 10.74 11.72 4.91
CA HIS A 213 11.46 11.30 6.11
C HIS A 213 12.52 10.22 5.87
N GLY A 214 12.82 9.91 4.60
CA GLY A 214 13.89 8.99 4.24
C GLY A 214 13.43 7.52 4.09
N PHE A 215 12.14 7.28 3.93
CA PHE A 215 11.66 5.97 3.47
C PHE A 215 12.02 5.78 1.99
N HIS A 216 12.38 4.56 1.64
CA HIS A 216 12.82 4.19 0.30
C HIS A 216 11.66 3.82 -0.62
N VAL A 217 10.62 3.20 -0.05
CA VAL A 217 9.44 2.72 -0.78
C VAL A 217 8.18 3.01 0.01
N MET A 218 7.15 3.43 -0.72
CA MET A 218 5.80 3.59 -0.19
C MET A 218 4.82 2.80 -1.06
N THR A 219 3.92 2.06 -0.43
CA THR A 219 2.81 1.37 -1.10
C THR A 219 1.48 1.94 -0.65
N THR A 220 0.51 1.98 -1.56
CA THR A 220 -0.83 2.45 -1.29
C THR A 220 -1.85 1.78 -2.21
N THR A 221 -3.14 2.02 -1.95
CA THR A 221 -4.27 1.70 -2.83
C THR A 221 -5.06 2.97 -3.16
N THR A 222 -5.91 2.87 -4.16
CA THR A 222 -6.83 3.95 -4.57
C THR A 222 -8.26 3.55 -4.29
#